data_f2074fe5d70d43d1229798f8c9c3a185
#
_entry.id   f2074fe5d70d43d1229798f8c9c3a185
#
_cell.length_a   1.000
_cell.length_b   1.000
_cell.length_c   1.000
_cell.angle_alpha   90.00
_cell.angle_beta   90.00
_cell.angle_gamma   90.00
#
_symmetry.space_group_name_H-M   'P 1'
#
loop_
_entity.id
_entity.type
_entity.pdbx_description
1 polymer ?
#
loop_
_entity_poly.entity_id
_entity_poly.type
_entity_poly.pdbx_seq_one_letter_code
_entity_poly.pdbx_strand_id
1 'polypeptide(L)'
;MEEQEDTTSTIVQANQVAENLNNETFRTTKPGVKRLLLTFAVLLSFILGFPFLWKSVEIYRSPLPFAEIDSLNHESLHFPYHFQAIFLSPDPLDSSRLHSSILTEISKSTPYRDLCGSSLSKFSLSVVVDSPNNCHRTGSKFSYECGSINRGDFDSSDENHIDETLKKFVGEGRVYTVVVEVVGDNFVPRGVIGKHRHAWVVSKMSSELKTIVAEIMVKVFYHGGTEEGSIKSEFIPVGADGRIILSFNLLNSDPHDWNFDWDFKSIDETLLVPVIEALSPIANITVESQVLFYTPKASFSSWDEKMKSHVFYTRDLPFFVNSNEWHLDTSTAAGGRSNILQFVVYVSSAHECPLKLVLPNGLISSTNGFISPMWGGVIVWNPIDCIKQGSSRTFLSPEDMHNILEVFLGQLRQLLGLKSDVSFLGSFVKFKLLPSEKGFTDWELDMLSRQHTCFNLHSTATTLTSLSKLVKSLPRMIIIDEIGRQSGKTGD
;
A
#
# COMPACT_ATOMS: atom_id res chain seq x y z
N MET A 1 -95.23 -12.08 28.49
CA MET A 1 -95.32 -12.00 29.96
C MET A 1 -94.18 -12.82 30.57
N GLU A 2 -93.05 -12.90 29.86
CA GLU A 2 -91.89 -13.75 30.20
C GLU A 2 -90.55 -12.97 30.29
N GLU A 3 -90.58 -11.65 30.13
CA GLU A 3 -89.38 -10.78 30.10
C GLU A 3 -89.15 -9.98 31.40
N GLN A 4 -89.99 -10.14 32.41
CA GLN A 4 -89.90 -9.41 33.70
C GLN A 4 -89.38 -10.22 34.90
N GLU A 5 -89.22 -11.55 34.77
CA GLU A 5 -88.74 -12.40 35.87
C GLU A 5 -87.21 -12.58 35.84
N ASP A 6 -86.58 -12.43 34.68
CA ASP A 6 -85.10 -12.65 34.54
C ASP A 6 -84.27 -11.45 34.99
N THR A 7 -84.86 -10.25 34.95
CA THR A 7 -84.17 -9.02 35.41
C THR A 7 -84.11 -8.89 36.92
N THR A 8 -85.02 -9.47 37.62
CA THR A 8 -85.11 -9.40 39.12
C THR A 8 -84.08 -10.37 39.74
N SER A 9 -83.92 -11.56 39.18
CA SER A 9 -82.95 -12.56 39.66
C SER A 9 -81.52 -12.11 39.43
N THR A 10 -81.22 -11.41 38.31
CA THR A 10 -79.90 -10.89 37.99
C THR A 10 -79.50 -9.71 38.88
N ILE A 11 -80.46 -8.86 39.26
CA ILE A 11 -80.18 -7.72 40.16
C ILE A 11 -79.95 -8.20 41.59
N VAL A 12 -80.66 -9.25 42.05
CA VAL A 12 -80.51 -9.83 43.42
C VAL A 12 -79.07 -10.54 43.48
N GLN A 13 -78.70 -11.24 42.45
CA GLN A 13 -77.34 -11.83 42.41
C GLN A 13 -76.25 -10.79 42.32
N ALA A 14 -76.45 -9.73 41.57
CA ALA A 14 -75.45 -8.64 41.49
C ALA A 14 -75.28 -7.88 42.80
N ASN A 15 -76.41 -7.69 43.54
CA ASN A 15 -76.35 -7.06 44.89
C ASN A 15 -75.69 -7.97 45.94
N GLN A 16 -75.97 -9.29 45.90
CA GLN A 16 -75.23 -10.22 46.79
C GLN A 16 -73.75 -10.36 46.51
N VAL A 17 -73.31 -10.26 45.23
CA VAL A 17 -71.90 -10.24 44.87
C VAL A 17 -71.25 -8.91 45.25
N ALA A 18 -71.99 -7.79 45.14
CA ALA A 18 -71.48 -6.48 45.56
C ALA A 18 -71.40 -6.36 47.10
N GLU A 19 -72.30 -6.98 47.83
CA GLU A 19 -72.26 -6.99 49.28
C GLU A 19 -71.19 -7.94 49.83
N ASN A 20 -70.89 -9.02 49.15
CA ASN A 20 -69.80 -9.90 49.49
C ASN A 20 -68.39 -9.28 49.12
N LEU A 21 -68.33 -8.43 48.09
CA LEU A 21 -67.12 -7.70 47.76
C LEU A 21 -66.81 -6.55 48.75
N ASN A 22 -67.84 -5.97 49.35
CA ASN A 22 -67.64 -4.94 50.36
C ASN A 22 -67.33 -5.51 51.77
N ASN A 23 -67.44 -6.82 51.97
CA ASN A 23 -67.12 -7.49 53.23
C ASN A 23 -65.78 -8.21 53.22
N GLU A 24 -64.97 -8.03 52.18
CA GLU A 24 -63.50 -8.24 52.32
C GLU A 24 -62.99 -7.15 53.25
N THR A 25 -63.14 -7.39 54.53
CA THR A 25 -62.47 -6.62 55.56
C THR A 25 -60.97 -6.59 55.23
N PHE A 26 -60.52 -5.43 54.70
CA PHE A 26 -59.12 -5.06 54.85
C PHE A 26 -58.76 -5.31 56.30
N ARG A 27 -58.10 -6.42 56.55
CA ARG A 27 -57.52 -6.68 57.88
C ARG A 27 -56.54 -5.57 58.17
N THR A 28 -57.01 -4.50 58.79
CA THR A 28 -56.16 -3.48 59.41
C THR A 28 -55.36 -4.18 60.50
N THR A 29 -54.31 -4.78 60.07
CA THR A 29 -53.39 -5.47 61.00
C THR A 29 -52.72 -4.39 61.82
N LYS A 30 -53.02 -4.35 63.13
CA LYS A 30 -52.33 -3.49 64.09
C LYS A 30 -50.81 -3.67 63.89
N PRO A 31 -49.98 -2.58 63.88
CA PRO A 31 -48.57 -2.67 63.77
C PRO A 31 -47.98 -3.41 64.99
N GLY A 32 -47.94 -4.72 64.89
CA GLY A 32 -47.30 -5.55 65.90
C GLY A 32 -45.79 -5.64 65.69
N VAL A 33 -45.06 -5.87 66.77
CA VAL A 33 -43.59 -6.04 66.76
C VAL A 33 -43.13 -7.01 65.69
N LYS A 34 -43.92 -8.05 65.38
CA LYS A 34 -43.61 -9.01 64.27
C LYS A 34 -43.57 -8.38 62.88
N ARG A 35 -44.44 -7.38 62.62
CA ARG A 35 -44.40 -6.67 61.31
C ARG A 35 -43.24 -5.71 61.22
N LEU A 36 -42.96 -5.02 62.32
CA LEU A 36 -41.82 -4.14 62.40
C LEU A 36 -40.50 -4.93 62.20
N LEU A 37 -40.43 -6.12 62.78
CA LEU A 37 -39.30 -7.04 62.65
C LEU A 37 -39.18 -7.59 61.21
N LEU A 38 -40.31 -7.89 60.55
CA LEU A 38 -40.33 -8.37 59.18
C LEU A 38 -39.96 -7.25 58.17
N THR A 39 -40.50 -6.03 58.38
CA THR A 39 -40.09 -4.89 57.56
C THR A 39 -38.62 -4.52 57.75
N PHE A 40 -38.12 -4.61 58.96
CA PHE A 40 -36.72 -4.40 59.28
C PHE A 40 -35.84 -5.49 58.63
N ALA A 41 -36.24 -6.76 58.70
CA ALA A 41 -35.53 -7.87 58.07
C ALA A 41 -35.45 -7.73 56.56
N VAL A 42 -36.57 -7.31 55.89
CA VAL A 42 -36.62 -7.03 54.46
C VAL A 42 -35.70 -5.85 54.11
N LEU A 43 -35.75 -4.77 54.89
CA LEU A 43 -34.92 -3.59 54.68
C LEU A 43 -33.45 -3.90 54.87
N LEU A 44 -33.13 -4.69 55.89
CA LEU A 44 -31.77 -5.19 56.13
C LEU A 44 -31.27 -6.09 55.02
N SER A 45 -32.14 -6.97 54.49
CA SER A 45 -31.84 -7.82 53.33
C SER A 45 -31.56 -6.99 52.06
N PHE A 46 -32.32 -5.91 51.83
CA PHE A 46 -32.03 -4.97 50.76
C PHE A 46 -30.71 -4.24 50.94
N ILE A 47 -30.43 -3.74 52.14
CA ILE A 47 -29.19 -3.03 52.46
C ILE A 47 -27.96 -3.97 52.33
N LEU A 48 -28.05 -5.21 52.77
CA LEU A 48 -27.00 -6.20 52.63
C LEU A 48 -26.89 -6.75 51.22
N GLY A 49 -27.99 -6.92 50.50
CA GLY A 49 -28.04 -7.43 49.14
C GLY A 49 -27.66 -6.38 48.08
N PHE A 50 -27.93 -5.09 48.34
CA PHE A 50 -27.66 -4.00 47.40
C PHE A 50 -26.19 -3.90 46.95
N PRO A 51 -25.19 -3.94 47.84
CA PRO A 51 -23.79 -3.92 47.41
C PRO A 51 -23.39 -5.16 46.61
N PHE A 52 -24.03 -6.31 46.87
CA PHE A 52 -23.83 -7.54 46.08
C PHE A 52 -24.43 -7.40 44.68
N LEU A 53 -25.66 -6.87 44.57
CA LEU A 53 -26.31 -6.57 43.30
C LEU A 53 -25.54 -5.49 42.54
N TRP A 54 -25.07 -4.45 43.23
CA TRP A 54 -24.27 -3.39 42.63
C TRP A 54 -23.00 -3.95 42.01
N LYS A 55 -22.28 -4.81 42.73
CA LYS A 55 -21.07 -5.45 42.27
C LYS A 55 -21.30 -6.46 41.13
N SER A 56 -22.47 -7.14 41.13
CA SER A 56 -22.81 -8.08 40.04
C SER A 56 -23.29 -7.39 38.77
N VAL A 57 -23.74 -6.13 38.85
CA VAL A 57 -24.13 -5.29 37.70
C VAL A 57 -22.99 -4.39 37.27
N GLU A 58 -21.90 -4.30 38.06
CA GLU A 58 -20.71 -3.54 37.69
C GLU A 58 -20.04 -4.17 36.46
N ILE A 59 -20.08 -3.45 35.35
CA ILE A 59 -19.47 -3.88 34.10
C ILE A 59 -17.96 -3.78 34.26
N TYR A 60 -17.28 -4.92 34.22
CA TYR A 60 -15.84 -4.98 34.26
C TYR A 60 -15.26 -4.30 33.03
N ARG A 61 -14.34 -3.37 33.24
CA ARG A 61 -13.59 -2.68 32.20
C ARG A 61 -12.10 -2.76 32.50
N SER A 62 -11.38 -3.44 31.65
CA SER A 62 -9.92 -3.41 31.71
C SER A 62 -9.40 -1.98 31.42
N PRO A 63 -8.42 -1.48 32.19
CA PRO A 63 -7.82 -0.18 31.91
C PRO A 63 -7.13 -0.20 30.55
N LEU A 64 -7.48 0.75 29.69
CA LEU A 64 -6.80 0.98 28.42
C LEU A 64 -5.80 2.14 28.57
N PRO A 65 -4.65 2.08 27.91
CA PRO A 65 -3.64 3.13 27.94
C PRO A 65 -4.03 4.32 27.06
N PHE A 66 -5.12 5.00 27.42
CA PHE A 66 -5.70 6.08 26.60
C PHE A 66 -4.73 7.24 26.31
N ALA A 67 -3.86 7.58 27.27
CA ALA A 67 -2.89 8.66 27.09
C ALA A 67 -1.81 8.27 26.06
N GLU A 68 -1.35 7.03 26.11
CA GLU A 68 -0.36 6.48 25.17
C GLU A 68 -0.98 6.37 23.77
N ILE A 69 -2.22 5.88 23.64
CA ILE A 69 -2.95 5.82 22.36
C ILE A 69 -3.13 7.22 21.76
N ASP A 70 -3.49 8.20 22.58
CA ASP A 70 -3.68 9.58 22.10
C ASP A 70 -2.33 10.20 21.68
N SER A 71 -1.19 9.81 22.28
CA SER A 71 0.14 10.29 21.90
C SER A 71 0.64 9.73 20.57
N LEU A 72 0.22 8.51 20.17
CA LEU A 72 0.64 7.88 18.90
C LEU A 72 0.36 8.75 17.65
N ASN A 73 -0.70 9.54 17.66
CA ASN A 73 -1.00 10.43 16.53
C ASN A 73 -0.10 11.67 16.46
N HIS A 74 0.64 11.96 17.53
CA HIS A 74 1.52 13.14 17.62
C HIS A 74 2.99 12.77 17.46
N GLU A 75 3.32 11.49 17.55
CA GLU A 75 4.69 11.02 17.34
C GLU A 75 5.01 10.94 15.85
N SER A 76 6.02 11.70 15.44
CA SER A 76 6.57 11.60 14.09
C SER A 76 7.65 10.53 14.05
N LEU A 77 7.48 9.56 13.15
CA LEU A 77 8.51 8.56 12.89
C LEU A 77 9.68 9.19 12.15
N HIS A 78 10.87 8.96 12.65
CA HIS A 78 12.09 9.46 12.03
C HIS A 78 12.92 8.31 11.52
N PHE A 79 13.09 8.23 10.21
CA PHE A 79 14.02 7.30 9.59
C PHE A 79 15.38 8.00 9.39
N PRO A 80 16.49 7.41 9.87
CA PRO A 80 17.81 7.97 9.63
C PRO A 80 18.19 7.79 8.15
N TYR A 81 18.52 8.89 7.48
CA TYR A 81 19.06 8.89 6.13
C TYR A 81 20.54 9.22 6.14
N HIS A 82 21.30 8.45 5.37
CA HIS A 82 22.74 8.64 5.22
C HIS A 82 23.06 8.91 3.77
N PHE A 83 23.40 10.16 3.46
CA PHE A 83 23.77 10.58 2.11
C PHE A 83 25.28 10.78 1.99
N GLN A 84 25.84 10.35 0.88
CA GLN A 84 27.23 10.55 0.53
C GLN A 84 27.34 11.12 -0.88
N ALA A 85 28.15 12.16 -1.06
CA ALA A 85 28.54 12.68 -2.37
C ALA A 85 30.07 12.51 -2.53
N ILE A 86 30.48 11.85 -3.59
CA ILE A 86 31.91 11.63 -3.93
C ILE A 86 32.21 12.39 -5.20
N PHE A 87 33.09 13.37 -5.12
CA PHE A 87 33.54 14.18 -6.27
C PHE A 87 34.91 13.70 -6.71
N LEU A 88 34.97 13.09 -7.88
CA LEU A 88 36.22 12.73 -8.56
C LEU A 88 36.66 13.92 -9.40
N SER A 89 37.59 14.71 -8.90
CA SER A 89 38.00 15.96 -9.54
C SER A 89 39.49 15.97 -9.92
N PRO A 90 39.88 16.53 -11.11
CA PRO A 90 41.30 16.75 -11.44
C PRO A 90 41.95 17.76 -10.50
N ASP A 91 41.14 18.76 -10.12
CA ASP A 91 41.62 19.89 -9.32
C ASP A 91 41.13 19.76 -7.86
N PRO A 92 41.89 20.28 -6.90
CA PRO A 92 41.49 20.28 -5.51
C PRO A 92 40.23 21.16 -5.32
N LEU A 93 39.13 20.56 -4.86
CA LEU A 93 37.89 21.24 -4.51
C LEU A 93 37.78 21.36 -3.00
N ASP A 94 37.13 22.43 -2.54
CA ASP A 94 36.80 22.61 -1.12
C ASP A 94 35.59 21.78 -0.72
N SER A 95 35.83 20.65 -0.05
CA SER A 95 34.81 19.73 0.41
C SER A 95 33.84 20.39 1.41
N SER A 96 34.31 21.34 2.23
CA SER A 96 33.46 22.06 3.22
C SER A 96 32.48 22.98 2.54
N ARG A 97 32.92 23.68 1.49
CA ARG A 97 32.06 24.55 0.67
C ARG A 97 31.03 23.75 -0.12
N LEU A 98 31.43 22.59 -0.67
CA LEU A 98 30.50 21.68 -1.35
C LEU A 98 29.46 21.14 -0.38
N HIS A 99 29.88 20.66 0.79
CA HIS A 99 29.02 20.18 1.84
C HIS A 99 27.95 21.20 2.23
N SER A 100 28.36 22.43 2.55
CA SER A 100 27.42 23.51 2.93
C SER A 100 26.45 23.88 1.80
N SER A 101 26.94 23.88 0.54
CA SER A 101 26.09 24.15 -0.62
C SER A 101 25.04 23.07 -0.85
N ILE A 102 25.42 21.80 -0.84
CA ILE A 102 24.50 20.65 -1.02
C ILE A 102 23.49 20.61 0.13
N LEU A 103 23.94 20.84 1.37
CA LEU A 103 23.08 20.91 2.53
C LEU A 103 21.98 21.99 2.37
N THR A 104 22.37 23.17 1.86
CA THR A 104 21.43 24.26 1.58
C THR A 104 20.41 23.89 0.52
N GLU A 105 20.84 23.22 -0.56
CA GLU A 105 19.93 22.77 -1.62
C GLU A 105 18.97 21.66 -1.12
N ILE A 106 19.47 20.68 -0.35
CA ILE A 106 18.61 19.68 0.31
C ILE A 106 17.56 20.37 1.17
N SER A 107 17.94 21.36 1.97
CA SER A 107 17.00 22.08 2.85
C SER A 107 15.91 22.84 2.10
N LYS A 108 16.22 23.35 0.90
CA LYS A 108 15.23 24.01 0.02
C LYS A 108 14.25 23.01 -0.60
N SER A 109 14.72 21.80 -0.89
CA SER A 109 13.94 20.77 -1.59
C SER A 109 13.04 19.96 -0.65
N THR A 110 13.03 20.24 0.66
CA THR A 110 12.32 19.44 1.68
C THR A 110 11.12 20.15 2.34
N PRO A 111 10.21 20.81 1.62
CA PRO A 111 9.04 21.43 2.25
C PRO A 111 7.93 20.44 2.60
N TYR A 112 7.98 19.20 2.13
CA TYR A 112 6.90 18.23 2.27
C TYR A 112 7.10 17.29 3.46
N ARG A 113 6.04 17.16 4.26
CA ARG A 113 5.90 16.10 5.23
C ARG A 113 5.52 14.83 4.46
N ASP A 114 6.29 13.76 4.64
CA ASP A 114 5.85 12.46 4.16
C ASP A 114 4.65 11.95 5.01
N LEU A 115 4.13 10.79 4.65
CA LEU A 115 2.98 10.19 5.33
C LEU A 115 3.21 9.97 6.83
N CYS A 116 4.45 9.76 7.23
CA CYS A 116 4.86 9.61 8.63
C CYS A 116 4.99 10.95 9.37
N GLY A 117 4.73 12.08 8.72
CA GLY A 117 4.99 13.40 9.30
C GLY A 117 6.47 13.68 9.53
N SER A 118 7.35 12.81 9.01
CA SER A 118 8.78 13.01 9.10
C SER A 118 9.18 14.12 8.11
N SER A 119 9.81 15.15 8.62
CA SER A 119 10.62 16.01 7.78
C SER A 119 12.00 15.36 7.63
N LEU A 120 12.70 15.55 6.51
CA LEU A 120 14.10 15.15 6.33
C LEU A 120 15.03 15.87 7.33
N SER A 121 14.53 16.16 8.53
CA SER A 121 15.22 16.92 9.58
C SER A 121 16.38 16.16 10.23
N LYS A 122 16.46 14.85 10.03
CA LYS A 122 17.52 14.00 10.59
C LYS A 122 18.21 13.17 9.51
N PHE A 123 18.97 13.82 8.67
CA PHE A 123 19.89 13.12 7.76
C PHE A 123 21.33 13.46 8.10
N SER A 124 22.23 12.57 7.74
CA SER A 124 23.67 12.81 7.78
C SER A 124 24.22 12.90 6.35
N LEU A 125 25.02 13.89 6.09
CA LEU A 125 25.67 14.09 4.80
C LEU A 125 27.17 13.95 4.94
N SER A 126 27.80 13.25 4.01
CA SER A 126 29.24 13.20 3.82
C SER A 126 29.57 13.69 2.42
N VAL A 127 30.54 14.57 2.29
CA VAL A 127 31.08 15.00 1.01
C VAL A 127 32.57 14.66 0.97
N VAL A 128 32.93 13.85 -0.02
CA VAL A 128 34.32 13.45 -0.27
C VAL A 128 34.75 14.06 -1.59
N VAL A 129 35.91 14.70 -1.59
CA VAL A 129 36.58 15.14 -2.80
C VAL A 129 37.82 14.27 -2.96
N ASP A 130 37.80 13.43 -3.98
CA ASP A 130 38.87 12.51 -4.30
C ASP A 130 39.62 13.05 -5.54
N SER A 131 40.88 13.45 -5.35
CA SER A 131 41.75 13.97 -6.38
C SER A 131 43.07 13.21 -6.34
N PRO A 132 43.85 13.17 -7.46
CA PRO A 132 45.03 12.29 -7.60
C PRO A 132 46.08 12.43 -6.49
N ASN A 133 46.16 13.59 -5.86
CA ASN A 133 47.18 13.89 -4.85
C ASN A 133 46.58 14.18 -3.45
N ASN A 134 45.27 14.21 -3.33
CA ASN A 134 44.65 14.64 -2.10
C ASN A 134 43.20 14.17 -1.99
N CYS A 135 42.82 13.69 -0.83
CA CYS A 135 41.45 13.28 -0.55
C CYS A 135 40.94 13.98 0.70
N HIS A 136 39.93 14.81 0.54
CA HIS A 136 39.28 15.58 1.60
C HIS A 136 37.87 15.12 1.86
N ARG A 137 37.53 14.96 3.11
CA ARG A 137 36.19 14.58 3.56
C ARG A 137 35.65 15.60 4.54
N THR A 138 34.39 15.94 4.36
CA THR A 138 33.61 16.78 5.30
C THR A 138 32.30 16.11 5.64
N GLY A 139 31.91 16.13 6.92
CA GLY A 139 30.67 15.53 7.42
C GLY A 139 30.88 14.15 8.03
N SER A 140 29.84 13.31 7.99
CA SER A 140 29.83 11.96 8.59
C SER A 140 30.84 11.03 7.92
N LYS A 141 31.42 10.09 8.69
CA LYS A 141 32.39 9.13 8.18
C LYS A 141 31.66 7.85 7.73
N PHE A 142 31.70 7.59 6.43
CA PHE A 142 31.22 6.34 5.81
C PHE A 142 32.38 5.53 5.22
N SER A 143 32.12 4.34 4.72
CA SER A 143 33.10 3.33 4.37
C SER A 143 33.91 3.59 3.09
N TYR A 144 33.65 4.67 2.35
CA TYR A 144 34.40 4.94 1.11
C TYR A 144 35.92 5.16 1.38
N GLU A 145 36.75 4.42 0.67
CA GLU A 145 38.19 4.57 0.68
C GLU A 145 38.65 5.43 -0.50
N CYS A 146 39.49 6.42 -0.23
CA CYS A 146 40.01 7.31 -1.26
C CYS A 146 40.84 6.56 -2.27
N GLY A 147 40.69 6.88 -3.56
CA GLY A 147 41.40 6.24 -4.67
C GLY A 147 40.83 4.87 -5.08
N SER A 148 39.70 4.42 -4.50
CA SER A 148 39.06 3.14 -4.86
C SER A 148 38.33 3.21 -6.19
N ILE A 149 37.86 4.39 -6.61
CA ILE A 149 37.21 4.63 -7.89
C ILE A 149 38.12 5.49 -8.76
N ASN A 150 38.46 5.00 -9.94
CA ASN A 150 39.26 5.77 -10.88
C ASN A 150 38.35 6.62 -11.77
N ARG A 151 38.93 7.79 -12.19
CA ARG A 151 38.34 8.57 -13.26
C ARG A 151 38.30 7.73 -14.51
N GLY A 152 37.79 7.78 -15.47
CA GLY A 152 37.86 6.93 -16.67
C GLY A 152 37.05 5.61 -16.51
N ASP A 153 36.73 5.18 -15.30
CA ASP A 153 35.82 4.05 -15.09
C ASP A 153 34.42 4.36 -15.64
N PHE A 154 34.10 5.66 -15.76
CA PHE A 154 32.82 6.16 -16.30
C PHE A 154 32.82 6.40 -17.81
N ASP A 155 33.94 6.24 -18.49
CA ASP A 155 34.05 6.38 -19.95
C ASP A 155 33.50 5.17 -20.71
N SER A 156 33.27 4.06 -19.99
CA SER A 156 32.67 2.87 -20.57
C SER A 156 31.22 3.15 -21.00
N SER A 157 30.86 2.62 -22.17
CA SER A 157 29.46 2.61 -22.63
C SER A 157 28.60 1.55 -21.93
N ASP A 158 29.22 0.64 -21.18
CA ASP A 158 28.56 -0.40 -20.41
C ASP A 158 28.22 0.10 -19.00
N GLU A 159 27.04 0.67 -18.87
CA GLU A 159 26.52 1.19 -17.61
C GLU A 159 26.31 0.10 -16.55
N ASN A 160 26.03 -1.14 -16.95
CA ASN A 160 25.88 -2.25 -15.99
C ASN A 160 27.22 -2.61 -15.35
N HIS A 161 28.32 -2.53 -16.11
CA HIS A 161 29.66 -2.75 -15.58
C HIS A 161 30.06 -1.66 -14.57
N ILE A 162 29.70 -0.40 -14.87
CA ILE A 162 29.90 0.72 -13.94
C ILE A 162 29.11 0.49 -12.65
N ASP A 163 27.84 0.11 -12.77
CA ASP A 163 26.94 -0.16 -11.65
C ASP A 163 27.51 -1.24 -10.70
N GLU A 164 27.95 -2.37 -11.25
CA GLU A 164 28.54 -3.47 -10.47
C GLU A 164 29.92 -3.08 -9.87
N THR A 165 30.65 -2.22 -10.53
CA THR A 165 31.90 -1.69 -9.99
C THR A 165 31.65 -0.76 -8.82
N LEU A 166 30.73 0.19 -8.96
CA LEU A 166 30.35 1.10 -7.89
C LEU A 166 29.80 0.35 -6.68
N LYS A 167 29.00 -0.70 -6.88
CA LYS A 167 28.51 -1.55 -5.82
C LYS A 167 29.60 -2.08 -4.89
N LYS A 168 30.75 -2.43 -5.43
CA LYS A 168 31.90 -2.94 -4.65
C LYS A 168 32.53 -1.88 -3.75
N PHE A 169 32.49 -0.61 -4.17
CA PHE A 169 33.19 0.48 -3.50
C PHE A 169 32.31 1.40 -2.69
N VAL A 170 31.03 1.45 -2.98
CA VAL A 170 30.04 2.33 -2.34
C VAL A 170 29.38 1.69 -1.12
N GLY A 171 30.05 0.78 -0.49
CA GLY A 171 29.75 0.38 0.87
C GLY A 171 28.54 -0.55 1.09
N GLU A 172 28.78 -1.52 1.94
CA GLU A 172 27.74 -2.32 2.58
C GLU A 172 27.03 -1.43 3.61
N GLY A 173 25.77 -1.14 3.40
CA GLY A 173 24.99 -0.36 4.34
C GLY A 173 23.89 0.47 3.68
N ARG A 174 23.07 1.11 4.50
CA ARG A 174 21.97 1.98 4.05
C ARG A 174 22.46 3.40 3.76
N VAL A 175 23.57 3.53 3.00
CA VAL A 175 24.13 4.82 2.58
C VAL A 175 23.79 5.04 1.11
N TYR A 176 23.13 6.15 0.81
CA TYR A 176 22.80 6.54 -0.55
C TYR A 176 23.90 7.44 -1.10
N THR A 177 24.55 6.99 -2.16
CA THR A 177 25.76 7.65 -2.68
C THR A 177 25.53 8.21 -4.06
N VAL A 178 25.96 9.45 -4.27
CA VAL A 178 26.06 10.08 -5.58
C VAL A 178 27.52 10.29 -5.92
N VAL A 179 27.98 9.62 -6.97
CA VAL A 179 29.35 9.80 -7.48
C VAL A 179 29.33 10.82 -8.61
N VAL A 180 30.18 11.81 -8.54
CA VAL A 180 30.28 12.88 -9.53
C VAL A 180 31.67 12.85 -10.14
N GLU A 181 31.73 12.55 -11.42
CA GLU A 181 32.98 12.74 -12.19
C GLU A 181 32.99 14.16 -12.79
N VAL A 182 33.98 14.95 -12.37
CA VAL A 182 34.17 16.31 -12.88
C VAL A 182 35.02 16.28 -14.11
N VAL A 183 34.42 16.65 -15.24
CA VAL A 183 35.06 16.66 -16.58
C VAL A 183 35.19 18.09 -17.12
N GLY A 184 35.98 18.26 -18.20
CA GLY A 184 36.13 19.55 -18.89
C GLY A 184 34.88 19.98 -19.68
N ASP A 185 34.95 21.20 -20.25
CA ASP A 185 33.79 21.87 -20.88
C ASP A 185 33.25 21.21 -22.16
N ASN A 186 34.00 20.32 -22.78
CA ASN A 186 33.62 19.68 -24.06
C ASN A 186 32.78 18.41 -23.90
N PHE A 187 32.35 18.07 -22.67
CA PHE A 187 31.62 16.84 -22.39
C PHE A 187 30.08 17.09 -22.27
N VAL A 188 29.31 16.19 -22.83
CA VAL A 188 27.85 16.25 -22.69
C VAL A 188 27.44 15.70 -21.32
N PRO A 189 26.80 16.48 -20.47
CA PRO A 189 26.40 16.03 -19.15
C PRO A 189 25.47 14.82 -19.21
N ARG A 190 25.78 13.78 -18.45
CA ARG A 190 24.94 12.57 -18.33
C ARG A 190 24.84 12.12 -16.87
N GLY A 191 23.72 11.50 -16.53
CA GLY A 191 23.49 10.95 -15.22
C GLY A 191 22.80 9.59 -15.32
N VAL A 192 23.14 8.69 -14.41
CA VAL A 192 22.52 7.37 -14.32
C VAL A 192 22.17 7.09 -12.87
N ILE A 193 20.95 6.60 -12.66
CA ILE A 193 20.51 6.05 -11.38
C ILE A 193 20.74 4.55 -11.43
N GLY A 194 21.58 4.03 -10.56
CA GLY A 194 21.96 2.63 -10.52
C GLY A 194 20.89 1.71 -9.94
N LYS A 195 21.13 0.41 -10.02
CA LYS A 195 20.25 -0.64 -9.46
C LYS A 195 20.32 -0.69 -7.94
N HIS A 196 21.45 -0.26 -7.38
CA HIS A 196 21.69 -0.26 -5.94
C HIS A 196 21.45 1.12 -5.32
N ARG A 197 22.03 1.40 -4.15
CA ARG A 197 21.86 2.69 -3.44
C ARG A 197 22.83 3.76 -3.94
N HIS A 198 23.08 3.80 -5.24
CA HIS A 198 23.99 4.79 -5.82
C HIS A 198 23.49 5.33 -7.17
N ALA A 199 24.00 6.50 -7.49
CA ALA A 199 23.84 7.15 -8.79
C ALA A 199 25.19 7.77 -9.19
N TRP A 200 25.40 8.01 -10.47
CA TRP A 200 26.57 8.75 -10.93
C TRP A 200 26.21 9.81 -11.96
N VAL A 201 26.96 10.88 -11.91
CA VAL A 201 26.83 12.03 -12.81
C VAL A 201 28.19 12.39 -13.37
N VAL A 202 28.26 12.47 -14.68
CA VAL A 202 29.44 12.96 -15.39
C VAL A 202 29.12 14.34 -15.94
N SER A 203 29.76 15.37 -15.40
CA SER A 203 29.46 16.76 -15.76
C SER A 203 30.59 17.69 -15.40
N LYS A 204 30.59 18.90 -16.00
CA LYS A 204 31.49 19.97 -15.57
C LYS A 204 31.04 20.52 -14.20
N MET A 205 32.00 21.08 -13.46
CA MET A 205 31.72 21.72 -12.20
C MET A 205 30.91 23.02 -12.41
N SER A 206 29.68 23.02 -11.90
CA SER A 206 28.78 24.16 -11.99
C SER A 206 27.94 24.30 -10.70
N SER A 207 27.23 25.41 -10.58
CA SER A 207 26.23 25.57 -9.49
C SER A 207 25.11 24.59 -9.64
N GLU A 208 24.67 24.31 -10.87
CA GLU A 208 23.58 23.38 -11.20
C GLU A 208 23.91 21.95 -10.81
N LEU A 209 25.20 21.54 -10.91
CA LEU A 209 25.62 20.19 -10.50
C LEU A 209 25.33 19.91 -9.01
N LYS A 210 25.51 20.90 -8.15
CA LYS A 210 25.21 20.77 -6.70
C LYS A 210 23.72 20.59 -6.46
N THR A 211 22.91 21.34 -7.19
CA THR A 211 21.44 21.21 -7.16
C THR A 211 21.00 19.81 -7.63
N ILE A 212 21.60 19.30 -8.72
CA ILE A 212 21.33 17.97 -9.24
C ILE A 212 21.68 16.87 -8.21
N VAL A 213 22.84 16.97 -7.55
CA VAL A 213 23.23 16.03 -6.49
C VAL A 213 22.20 16.04 -5.35
N ALA A 214 21.78 17.22 -4.92
CA ALA A 214 20.74 17.35 -3.89
C ALA A 214 19.38 16.81 -4.37
N GLU A 215 18.99 17.07 -5.62
CA GLU A 215 17.76 16.55 -6.21
C GLU A 215 17.75 15.02 -6.32
N ILE A 216 18.85 14.38 -6.70
CA ILE A 216 18.99 12.92 -6.69
C ILE A 216 18.77 12.37 -5.27
N MET A 217 19.42 12.97 -4.27
CA MET A 217 19.29 12.55 -2.89
C MET A 217 17.86 12.67 -2.37
N VAL A 218 17.18 13.77 -2.68
CA VAL A 218 15.83 14.06 -2.19
C VAL A 218 14.76 13.42 -3.07
N LYS A 219 14.74 13.72 -4.37
CA LYS A 219 13.66 13.29 -5.26
C LYS A 219 13.71 11.79 -5.57
N VAL A 220 14.93 11.22 -5.73
CA VAL A 220 15.07 9.79 -6.02
C VAL A 220 15.14 8.97 -4.73
N PHE A 221 16.18 9.15 -3.94
CA PHE A 221 16.43 8.24 -2.81
C PHE A 221 15.50 8.46 -1.62
N TYR A 222 15.03 9.71 -1.39
CA TYR A 222 14.08 9.97 -0.32
C TYR A 222 12.63 9.80 -0.78
N HIS A 223 12.22 10.43 -1.89
CA HIS A 223 10.85 10.38 -2.39
C HIS A 223 10.56 9.23 -3.38
N GLY A 224 11.56 8.44 -3.78
CA GLY A 224 11.38 7.30 -4.69
C GLY A 224 10.89 7.71 -6.08
N GLY A 225 11.27 8.90 -6.55
CA GLY A 225 10.85 9.41 -7.84
C GLY A 225 9.42 10.00 -7.87
N THR A 226 8.76 10.17 -6.74
CA THR A 226 7.46 10.85 -6.67
C THR A 226 7.63 12.35 -6.42
N GLU A 227 6.86 13.20 -7.10
CA GLU A 227 7.01 14.65 -6.98
C GLU A 227 6.63 15.19 -5.60
N GLU A 228 5.78 14.49 -4.84
CA GLU A 228 5.15 15.07 -3.64
C GLU A 228 5.05 14.12 -2.43
N GLY A 229 5.64 12.93 -2.43
CA GLY A 229 5.50 11.99 -1.30
C GLY A 229 4.04 11.61 -0.97
N SER A 230 3.08 12.01 -1.83
CA SER A 230 1.68 11.71 -1.64
C SER A 230 1.37 10.28 -2.07
N ILE A 231 0.64 9.56 -1.23
CA ILE A 231 0.07 8.26 -1.61
C ILE A 231 -0.91 8.51 -2.74
N LYS A 232 -0.69 7.85 -3.86
CA LYS A 232 -1.62 7.89 -4.98
C LYS A 232 -2.89 7.12 -4.63
N SER A 233 -4.00 7.49 -5.29
CA SER A 233 -5.27 6.77 -5.19
C SER A 233 -5.19 5.28 -5.55
N GLU A 234 -4.15 4.90 -6.28
CA GLU A 234 -3.91 3.52 -6.75
C GLU A 234 -3.08 2.68 -5.77
N PHE A 235 -2.47 3.32 -4.75
CA PHE A 235 -1.62 2.64 -3.79
C PHE A 235 -2.39 1.60 -2.98
N ILE A 236 -1.85 0.39 -2.92
CA ILE A 236 -2.39 -0.71 -2.14
C ILE A 236 -1.42 -1.02 -1.00
N PRO A 237 -1.84 -0.83 0.25
CA PRO A 237 -1.01 -1.18 1.40
C PRO A 237 -0.84 -2.69 1.53
N VAL A 238 0.14 -3.11 2.31
CA VAL A 238 0.25 -4.51 2.74
C VAL A 238 -0.94 -4.85 3.63
N GLY A 239 -1.48 -6.05 3.50
CA GLY A 239 -2.60 -6.52 4.33
C GLY A 239 -2.27 -6.50 5.82
N ALA A 240 -3.31 -6.47 6.66
CA ALA A 240 -3.15 -6.43 8.13
C ALA A 240 -2.44 -7.67 8.71
N ASP A 241 -2.34 -8.75 7.95
CA ASP A 241 -1.57 -9.97 8.27
C ASP A 241 -0.16 -9.99 7.65
N GLY A 242 0.26 -8.89 7.03
CA GLY A 242 1.54 -8.79 6.34
C GLY A 242 1.57 -9.47 4.96
N ARG A 243 0.41 -9.85 4.40
CA ARG A 243 0.33 -10.60 3.13
C ARG A 243 -0.23 -9.78 1.99
N ILE A 244 0.26 -10.12 0.78
CA ILE A 244 -0.34 -9.73 -0.50
C ILE A 244 -0.49 -11.00 -1.34
N ILE A 245 -1.67 -11.22 -1.89
CA ILE A 245 -1.94 -12.33 -2.80
C ILE A 245 -1.96 -11.75 -4.22
N LEU A 246 -1.10 -12.27 -5.08
CA LEU A 246 -1.09 -11.96 -6.51
C LEU A 246 -1.85 -13.07 -7.23
N SER A 247 -3.05 -12.77 -7.70
CA SER A 247 -3.90 -13.71 -8.41
C SER A 247 -3.83 -13.43 -9.91
N PHE A 248 -3.24 -14.34 -10.66
CA PHE A 248 -3.09 -14.25 -12.11
C PHE A 248 -4.19 -15.04 -12.81
N ASN A 249 -4.95 -14.36 -13.66
CA ASN A 249 -6.16 -14.92 -14.23
C ASN A 249 -6.14 -14.79 -15.76
N LEU A 250 -6.23 -15.92 -16.47
CA LEU A 250 -6.44 -15.94 -17.91
C LEU A 250 -7.92 -16.15 -18.20
N LEU A 251 -8.55 -15.14 -18.78
CA LEU A 251 -9.98 -15.12 -19.05
C LEU A 251 -10.23 -15.28 -20.56
N ASN A 252 -10.87 -16.39 -20.93
CA ASN A 252 -11.35 -16.62 -22.28
C ASN A 252 -12.82 -16.15 -22.39
N SER A 253 -13.06 -15.09 -23.16
CA SER A 253 -14.41 -14.50 -23.32
C SER A 253 -15.41 -15.48 -23.90
N ASP A 254 -15.04 -16.14 -25.00
CA ASP A 254 -15.84 -17.19 -25.64
C ASP A 254 -14.94 -18.38 -26.05
N PRO A 255 -15.02 -19.53 -25.34
CA PRO A 255 -14.22 -20.71 -25.67
C PRO A 255 -14.64 -21.45 -26.97
N HIS A 256 -15.77 -21.05 -27.61
CA HIS A 256 -16.12 -21.55 -28.94
C HIS A 256 -15.29 -20.91 -30.03
N ASP A 257 -14.76 -19.71 -29.81
CA ASP A 257 -13.88 -19.03 -30.75
C ASP A 257 -12.45 -19.56 -30.65
N TRP A 258 -11.93 -19.64 -29.44
CA TRP A 258 -10.60 -20.16 -29.08
C TRP A 258 -10.52 -20.47 -27.59
N ASN A 259 -9.63 -21.40 -27.25
CA ASN A 259 -9.43 -21.89 -25.89
C ASN A 259 -7.96 -21.76 -25.52
N PHE A 260 -7.58 -20.58 -24.96
CA PHE A 260 -6.21 -20.32 -24.55
C PHE A 260 -5.94 -20.79 -23.11
N ASP A 261 -4.72 -21.27 -22.92
CA ASP A 261 -4.18 -21.69 -21.64
C ASP A 261 -2.73 -21.25 -21.52
N TRP A 262 -2.15 -21.34 -20.34
CA TRP A 262 -0.75 -20.98 -20.08
C TRP A 262 -0.01 -22.00 -19.22
N ASP A 263 1.29 -22.15 -19.42
CA ASP A 263 2.17 -22.87 -18.50
C ASP A 263 2.64 -21.92 -17.40
N PHE A 264 1.73 -21.59 -16.48
CA PHE A 264 1.98 -20.61 -15.44
C PHE A 264 3.08 -21.07 -14.48
N LYS A 265 3.23 -22.38 -14.24
CA LYS A 265 4.26 -22.91 -13.34
C LYS A 265 5.67 -22.58 -13.81
N SER A 266 5.95 -22.79 -15.08
CA SER A 266 7.27 -22.45 -15.67
C SER A 266 7.61 -20.98 -15.53
N ILE A 267 6.60 -20.11 -15.63
CA ILE A 267 6.74 -18.65 -15.55
C ILE A 267 6.94 -18.21 -14.12
N ASP A 268 6.18 -18.77 -13.19
CA ASP A 268 6.34 -18.47 -11.76
C ASP A 268 7.79 -18.76 -11.32
N GLU A 269 8.29 -19.94 -11.64
CA GLU A 269 9.64 -20.36 -11.27
C GLU A 269 10.74 -19.48 -11.91
N THR A 270 10.57 -19.01 -13.14
CA THR A 270 11.63 -18.32 -13.88
C THR A 270 11.59 -16.80 -13.73
N LEU A 271 10.39 -16.18 -13.65
CA LEU A 271 10.23 -14.74 -13.69
C LEU A 271 9.64 -14.13 -12.42
N LEU A 272 8.69 -14.79 -11.76
CA LEU A 272 8.03 -14.23 -10.58
C LEU A 272 8.81 -14.48 -9.30
N VAL A 273 9.45 -15.62 -9.13
CA VAL A 273 10.22 -15.95 -7.92
C VAL A 273 11.28 -14.88 -7.61
N PRO A 274 12.11 -14.39 -8.54
CA PRO A 274 13.09 -13.33 -8.25
C PRO A 274 12.44 -12.02 -7.79
N VAL A 275 11.26 -11.68 -8.34
CA VAL A 275 10.48 -10.48 -7.98
C VAL A 275 9.91 -10.62 -6.56
N ILE A 276 9.35 -11.78 -6.24
CA ILE A 276 8.77 -12.09 -4.92
C ILE A 276 9.85 -12.09 -3.84
N GLU A 277 11.00 -12.70 -4.12
CA GLU A 277 12.15 -12.68 -3.21
C GLU A 277 12.62 -11.26 -2.93
N ALA A 278 12.66 -10.39 -3.96
CA ALA A 278 13.02 -9.00 -3.79
C ALA A 278 12.03 -8.24 -2.91
N LEU A 279 10.74 -8.54 -2.99
CA LEU A 279 9.67 -7.92 -2.20
C LEU A 279 9.49 -8.54 -0.80
N SER A 280 10.14 -9.65 -0.50
CA SER A 280 9.99 -10.37 0.78
C SER A 280 10.23 -9.53 2.05
N PRO A 281 11.10 -8.49 2.06
CA PRO A 281 11.25 -7.60 3.21
C PRO A 281 10.05 -6.68 3.44
N ILE A 282 9.17 -6.51 2.43
CA ILE A 282 8.01 -5.60 2.45
C ILE A 282 6.75 -6.36 2.81
N ALA A 283 6.51 -7.51 2.16
CA ALA A 283 5.31 -8.31 2.33
C ALA A 283 5.57 -9.79 2.10
N ASN A 284 4.78 -10.64 2.75
CA ASN A 284 4.70 -12.05 2.40
C ASN A 284 3.77 -12.20 1.17
N ILE A 285 4.36 -12.51 0.03
CA ILE A 285 3.64 -12.60 -1.25
C ILE A 285 3.33 -14.05 -1.54
N THR A 286 2.07 -14.32 -1.86
CA THR A 286 1.59 -15.61 -2.38
C THR A 286 1.10 -15.41 -3.81
N VAL A 287 1.39 -16.37 -4.68
CA VAL A 287 0.96 -16.36 -6.08
C VAL A 287 -0.07 -17.45 -6.30
N GLU A 288 -1.14 -17.07 -6.97
CA GLU A 288 -2.21 -17.99 -7.38
C GLU A 288 -2.48 -17.77 -8.87
N SER A 289 -2.92 -18.83 -9.57
CA SER A 289 -3.24 -18.73 -10.99
C SER A 289 -4.45 -19.58 -11.34
N GLN A 290 -5.28 -19.03 -12.23
CA GLN A 290 -6.44 -19.74 -12.77
C GLN A 290 -6.70 -19.38 -14.23
N VAL A 291 -7.41 -20.29 -14.93
CA VAL A 291 -7.93 -20.07 -16.28
C VAL A 291 -9.44 -20.18 -16.24
N LEU A 292 -10.13 -19.15 -16.74
CA LEU A 292 -11.58 -19.08 -16.75
C LEU A 292 -12.12 -18.97 -18.17
N PHE A 293 -13.33 -19.47 -18.35
CA PHE A 293 -14.03 -19.52 -19.63
C PHE A 293 -15.41 -18.87 -19.49
N TYR A 294 -15.98 -18.45 -20.62
CA TYR A 294 -17.26 -17.73 -20.66
C TYR A 294 -17.24 -16.46 -19.79
N THR A 295 -16.19 -15.67 -19.98
CA THR A 295 -15.94 -14.46 -19.19
C THR A 295 -16.05 -13.19 -20.03
N PRO A 296 -17.24 -12.81 -20.51
CA PRO A 296 -17.40 -11.60 -21.30
C PRO A 296 -17.11 -10.35 -20.46
N LYS A 297 -16.60 -9.30 -21.09
CA LYS A 297 -16.50 -7.98 -20.46
C LYS A 297 -17.88 -7.33 -20.33
N ALA A 298 -18.05 -6.42 -19.38
CA ALA A 298 -19.29 -5.67 -19.22
C ALA A 298 -19.34 -4.38 -20.06
N SER A 299 -18.19 -3.81 -20.45
CA SER A 299 -18.12 -2.58 -21.23
C SER A 299 -18.44 -2.81 -22.71
N PHE A 300 -18.96 -1.76 -23.37
CA PHE A 300 -19.15 -1.78 -24.81
C PHE A 300 -17.84 -1.48 -25.55
N SER A 301 -17.72 -2.04 -26.75
CA SER A 301 -16.68 -1.70 -27.73
C SER A 301 -17.32 -1.31 -29.04
N SER A 302 -16.67 -0.46 -29.81
CA SER A 302 -17.15 -0.02 -31.12
C SER A 302 -16.07 -0.25 -32.17
N TRP A 303 -16.48 -0.63 -33.36
CA TRP A 303 -15.56 -0.75 -34.49
C TRP A 303 -15.09 0.63 -34.95
N ASP A 304 -13.79 0.81 -35.10
CA ASP A 304 -13.17 2.01 -35.65
C ASP A 304 -12.53 1.69 -37.03
N GLU A 305 -13.06 2.30 -38.08
CA GLU A 305 -12.61 2.08 -39.45
C GLU A 305 -11.17 2.53 -39.73
N LYS A 306 -10.71 3.57 -39.01
CA LYS A 306 -9.34 4.09 -39.17
C LYS A 306 -8.30 3.17 -38.52
N MET A 307 -8.65 2.64 -37.38
CA MET A 307 -7.78 1.76 -36.57
C MET A 307 -7.94 0.29 -36.98
N LYS A 308 -8.95 -0.05 -37.78
CA LYS A 308 -9.32 -1.42 -38.16
C LYS A 308 -9.37 -2.36 -36.96
N SER A 309 -10.01 -1.90 -35.88
CA SER A 309 -10.08 -2.60 -34.62
C SER A 309 -11.33 -2.19 -33.84
N HIS A 310 -11.79 -3.07 -32.97
CA HIS A 310 -12.72 -2.69 -31.93
C HIS A 310 -11.98 -1.86 -30.89
N VAL A 311 -12.57 -0.76 -30.45
CA VAL A 311 -11.96 0.15 -29.49
C VAL A 311 -12.83 0.33 -28.27
N PHE A 312 -12.17 0.49 -27.13
CA PHE A 312 -12.76 0.97 -25.89
C PHE A 312 -11.90 2.09 -25.32
N TYR A 313 -12.48 2.97 -24.54
CA TYR A 313 -11.83 4.19 -24.10
C TYR A 313 -11.56 4.17 -22.58
N THR A 314 -10.67 5.02 -22.14
CA THR A 314 -10.34 5.15 -20.69
C THR A 314 -11.57 5.46 -19.83
N ARG A 315 -12.59 6.14 -20.35
CA ARG A 315 -13.86 6.37 -19.65
C ARG A 315 -14.67 5.09 -19.39
N ASP A 316 -14.43 4.04 -20.18
CA ASP A 316 -15.16 2.77 -20.11
C ASP A 316 -14.50 1.77 -19.15
N LEU A 317 -13.27 2.07 -18.65
CA LEU A 317 -12.49 1.18 -17.79
C LEU A 317 -13.22 0.79 -16.48
N PRO A 318 -13.94 1.69 -15.79
CA PRO A 318 -14.68 1.30 -14.58
C PRO A 318 -15.76 0.22 -14.84
N PHE A 319 -16.20 0.10 -16.07
CA PHE A 319 -17.22 -0.85 -16.49
C PHE A 319 -16.65 -2.05 -17.25
N PHE A 320 -15.33 -2.15 -17.39
CA PHE A 320 -14.71 -3.24 -18.15
C PHE A 320 -14.80 -4.56 -17.38
N VAL A 321 -14.52 -4.52 -16.10
CA VAL A 321 -14.55 -5.70 -15.22
C VAL A 321 -15.99 -6.13 -15.00
N ASN A 322 -16.31 -7.37 -15.36
CA ASN A 322 -17.63 -7.94 -15.16
C ASN A 322 -17.63 -8.79 -13.88
N SER A 323 -17.86 -8.15 -12.75
CA SER A 323 -17.86 -8.81 -11.44
C SER A 323 -18.95 -9.89 -11.26
N ASN A 324 -19.97 -9.90 -12.12
CA ASN A 324 -21.03 -10.90 -12.06
C ASN A 324 -20.67 -12.20 -12.78
N GLU A 325 -19.82 -12.11 -13.83
CA GLU A 325 -19.45 -13.23 -14.68
C GLU A 325 -18.00 -13.73 -14.40
N TRP A 326 -17.16 -12.83 -13.89
CA TRP A 326 -15.77 -13.15 -13.59
C TRP A 326 -15.65 -13.69 -12.16
N HIS A 327 -15.74 -14.99 -12.02
CA HIS A 327 -15.57 -15.67 -10.73
C HIS A 327 -14.08 -15.86 -10.42
N LEU A 328 -13.45 -14.76 -9.96
CA LEU A 328 -12.03 -14.75 -9.59
C LEU A 328 -11.86 -15.30 -8.16
N ASP A 329 -11.73 -16.60 -8.07
CA ASP A 329 -11.55 -17.28 -6.79
C ASP A 329 -10.10 -17.17 -6.30
N THR A 330 -9.96 -17.05 -5.00
CA THR A 330 -8.66 -17.07 -4.31
C THR A 330 -8.74 -17.97 -3.09
N SER A 331 -7.62 -18.54 -2.67
CA SER A 331 -7.54 -19.40 -1.48
C SER A 331 -7.95 -18.68 -0.19
N THR A 332 -7.90 -17.35 -0.22
CA THR A 332 -8.29 -16.49 0.90
C THR A 332 -9.58 -15.76 0.57
N ALA A 333 -10.53 -15.76 1.51
CA ALA A 333 -11.80 -15.09 1.31
C ALA A 333 -11.62 -13.58 1.07
N ALA A 334 -12.34 -13.04 0.09
CA ALA A 334 -12.40 -11.61 -0.17
C ALA A 334 -12.89 -10.85 1.09
N GLY A 335 -12.19 -9.78 1.46
CA GLY A 335 -12.46 -9.04 2.71
C GLY A 335 -11.76 -9.61 3.95
N GLY A 336 -10.84 -10.59 3.78
CA GLY A 336 -9.95 -11.06 4.83
C GLY A 336 -8.90 -10.01 5.25
N ARG A 337 -7.90 -10.45 5.99
CA ARG A 337 -6.79 -9.57 6.45
C ARG A 337 -5.74 -9.33 5.38
N SER A 338 -5.64 -10.24 4.39
CA SER A 338 -4.71 -10.15 3.25
C SER A 338 -5.29 -9.28 2.16
N ASN A 339 -4.45 -8.51 1.47
CA ASN A 339 -4.85 -7.80 0.26
C ASN A 339 -4.62 -8.69 -0.96
N ILE A 340 -5.62 -8.72 -1.84
CA ILE A 340 -5.62 -9.50 -3.07
C ILE A 340 -5.48 -8.55 -4.26
N LEU A 341 -4.50 -8.78 -5.11
CA LEU A 341 -4.29 -8.08 -6.37
C LEU A 341 -4.61 -9.02 -7.53
N GLN A 342 -5.59 -8.65 -8.32
CA GLN A 342 -6.00 -9.41 -9.50
C GLN A 342 -5.22 -8.94 -10.72
N PHE A 343 -4.53 -9.84 -11.38
CA PHE A 343 -3.87 -9.60 -12.67
C PHE A 343 -4.56 -10.43 -13.74
N VAL A 344 -5.25 -9.75 -14.63
CA VAL A 344 -6.14 -10.39 -15.59
C VAL A 344 -5.62 -10.22 -17.01
N VAL A 345 -5.41 -11.33 -17.69
CA VAL A 345 -5.27 -11.39 -19.16
C VAL A 345 -6.63 -11.69 -19.74
N TYR A 346 -7.21 -10.71 -20.40
CA TYR A 346 -8.51 -10.84 -21.06
C TYR A 346 -8.32 -11.16 -22.54
N VAL A 347 -8.77 -12.34 -22.96
CA VAL A 347 -8.81 -12.75 -24.36
C VAL A 347 -10.17 -12.41 -24.93
N SER A 348 -10.22 -11.46 -25.88
CA SER A 348 -11.48 -11.02 -26.51
C SER A 348 -12.12 -12.15 -27.33
N SER A 349 -13.43 -12.06 -27.56
CA SER A 349 -14.12 -12.93 -28.53
C SER A 349 -13.72 -12.61 -29.96
N ALA A 350 -13.92 -13.53 -30.89
CA ALA A 350 -13.63 -13.30 -32.32
C ALA A 350 -14.45 -12.13 -32.92
N HIS A 351 -15.64 -11.89 -32.38
CA HIS A 351 -16.48 -10.78 -32.77
C HIS A 351 -15.86 -9.41 -32.44
N GLU A 352 -15.07 -9.31 -31.38
CA GLU A 352 -14.45 -8.07 -30.90
C GLU A 352 -12.93 -8.02 -31.16
N CYS A 353 -12.37 -9.01 -31.81
CA CYS A 353 -10.94 -9.05 -32.10
C CYS A 353 -10.59 -8.28 -33.39
N PRO A 354 -9.54 -7.46 -33.43
CA PRO A 354 -8.70 -7.07 -32.30
C PRO A 354 -9.34 -5.97 -31.45
N LEU A 355 -9.29 -6.13 -30.12
CA LEU A 355 -9.80 -5.16 -29.16
C LEU A 355 -8.67 -4.29 -28.60
N LYS A 356 -8.77 -2.96 -28.72
CA LYS A 356 -7.71 -2.02 -28.38
C LYS A 356 -8.17 -0.89 -27.47
N LEU A 357 -7.34 -0.53 -26.49
CA LEU A 357 -7.56 0.61 -25.61
C LEU A 357 -7.07 1.90 -26.26
N VAL A 358 -7.96 2.89 -26.33
CA VAL A 358 -7.64 4.26 -26.78
C VAL A 358 -7.46 5.17 -25.56
N LEU A 359 -6.30 5.81 -25.52
CA LEU A 359 -5.91 6.76 -24.48
C LEU A 359 -6.61 8.12 -24.66
N PRO A 360 -6.64 9.00 -23.63
CA PRO A 360 -7.27 10.34 -23.73
C PRO A 360 -6.69 11.24 -24.83
N ASN A 361 -5.43 11.01 -25.23
CA ASN A 361 -4.78 11.72 -26.34
C ASN A 361 -5.18 11.18 -27.74
N GLY A 362 -6.08 10.20 -27.82
CA GLY A 362 -6.52 9.56 -29.05
C GLY A 362 -5.57 8.52 -29.63
N LEU A 363 -4.46 8.20 -28.95
CA LEU A 363 -3.52 7.16 -29.35
C LEU A 363 -3.92 5.80 -28.78
N ILE A 364 -3.56 4.74 -29.52
CA ILE A 364 -3.71 3.36 -28.99
C ILE A 364 -2.67 3.13 -27.90
N SER A 365 -3.10 2.50 -26.81
CA SER A 365 -2.20 2.06 -25.74
C SER A 365 -1.20 1.04 -26.30
N SER A 366 0.09 1.22 -26.02
CA SER A 366 1.15 0.30 -26.43
C SER A 366 1.07 -1.05 -25.71
N THR A 367 0.64 -1.06 -24.47
CA THR A 367 0.52 -2.26 -23.63
C THR A 367 -0.85 -2.91 -23.71
N ASN A 368 -1.84 -2.19 -24.24
CA ASN A 368 -3.26 -2.58 -24.24
C ASN A 368 -3.76 -2.97 -22.84
N GLY A 369 -3.13 -2.42 -21.81
CA GLY A 369 -3.39 -2.70 -20.39
C GLY A 369 -3.78 -1.45 -19.62
N PHE A 370 -4.42 -1.66 -18.46
CA PHE A 370 -4.81 -0.61 -17.54
C PHE A 370 -4.83 -1.13 -16.10
N ILE A 371 -4.80 -0.20 -15.15
CA ILE A 371 -4.91 -0.48 -13.71
C ILE A 371 -6.32 -0.13 -13.26
N SER A 372 -6.91 -1.01 -12.47
CA SER A 372 -8.11 -0.74 -11.68
C SER A 372 -7.68 -0.46 -10.24
N PRO A 373 -7.86 0.77 -9.74
CA PRO A 373 -7.44 1.15 -8.40
C PRO A 373 -8.01 0.21 -7.32
N MET A 374 -7.18 -0.12 -6.33
CA MET A 374 -7.54 -1.02 -5.21
C MET A 374 -7.93 -2.46 -5.60
N TRP A 375 -7.78 -2.84 -6.87
CA TRP A 375 -8.20 -4.15 -7.37
C TRP A 375 -7.06 -4.89 -8.07
N GLY A 376 -6.36 -4.24 -9.01
CA GLY A 376 -5.28 -4.87 -9.75
C GLY A 376 -5.08 -4.32 -11.16
N GLY A 377 -4.64 -5.18 -12.07
CA GLY A 377 -4.34 -4.83 -13.45
C GLY A 377 -5.05 -5.72 -14.45
N VAL A 378 -5.33 -5.16 -15.62
CA VAL A 378 -5.92 -5.88 -16.76
C VAL A 378 -5.08 -5.64 -17.99
N ILE A 379 -4.89 -6.67 -18.80
CA ILE A 379 -4.29 -6.62 -20.12
C ILE A 379 -5.28 -7.25 -21.11
N VAL A 380 -5.59 -6.59 -22.19
CA VAL A 380 -6.35 -7.17 -23.29
C VAL A 380 -5.38 -7.77 -24.29
N TRP A 381 -5.35 -9.09 -24.33
CA TRP A 381 -4.52 -9.83 -25.29
C TRP A 381 -5.37 -10.26 -26.49
N ASN A 382 -4.85 -10.06 -27.69
CA ASN A 382 -5.53 -10.40 -28.93
C ASN A 382 -4.73 -11.47 -29.66
N PRO A 383 -5.37 -12.57 -30.12
CA PRO A 383 -4.75 -13.51 -31.05
C PRO A 383 -4.27 -12.81 -32.32
N ILE A 384 -3.13 -13.24 -32.85
CA ILE A 384 -2.43 -12.56 -33.95
C ILE A 384 -3.35 -12.35 -35.18
N ASP A 385 -4.06 -13.40 -35.58
CA ASP A 385 -4.86 -13.36 -36.82
C ASP A 385 -6.34 -13.12 -36.59
N CYS A 386 -6.82 -13.07 -35.34
CA CYS A 386 -8.26 -13.02 -35.01
C CYS A 386 -9.11 -14.09 -35.72
N ILE A 387 -8.48 -15.21 -36.10
CA ILE A 387 -9.15 -16.33 -36.80
C ILE A 387 -9.59 -17.35 -35.78
N LYS A 388 -10.85 -17.78 -35.83
CA LYS A 388 -11.37 -18.83 -34.94
C LYS A 388 -10.57 -20.12 -35.09
N GLN A 389 -10.04 -20.61 -33.99
CA GLN A 389 -9.27 -21.85 -33.92
C GLN A 389 -10.11 -23.05 -33.45
N GLY A 390 -11.36 -22.78 -33.06
CA GLY A 390 -12.25 -23.78 -32.48
C GLY A 390 -11.90 -24.12 -31.02
N SER A 391 -12.44 -25.20 -30.52
CA SER A 391 -12.33 -25.59 -29.11
C SER A 391 -11.01 -26.31 -28.74
N SER A 392 -10.02 -26.34 -29.63
CA SER A 392 -8.72 -26.96 -29.30
C SER A 392 -7.96 -26.06 -28.30
N ARG A 393 -7.43 -26.67 -27.22
CA ARG A 393 -6.62 -25.98 -26.23
C ARG A 393 -5.30 -25.52 -26.84
N THR A 394 -5.02 -24.25 -26.77
CA THR A 394 -3.81 -23.61 -27.32
C THR A 394 -3.07 -22.89 -26.18
N PHE A 395 -1.79 -23.14 -26.04
CA PHE A 395 -0.99 -22.45 -25.03
C PHE A 395 -0.47 -21.12 -25.55
N LEU A 396 -0.48 -20.10 -24.69
CA LEU A 396 0.20 -18.83 -24.97
C LEU A 396 1.70 -19.09 -25.21
N SER A 397 2.29 -18.40 -26.17
CA SER A 397 3.72 -18.54 -26.43
C SER A 397 4.56 -18.01 -25.26
N PRO A 398 5.79 -18.51 -25.02
CA PRO A 398 6.69 -17.98 -24.01
C PRO A 398 6.99 -16.48 -24.20
N GLU A 399 7.03 -15.99 -25.44
CA GLU A 399 7.25 -14.59 -25.76
C GLU A 399 6.06 -13.72 -25.38
N ASP A 400 4.82 -14.15 -25.70
CA ASP A 400 3.61 -13.45 -25.26
C ASP A 400 3.52 -13.38 -23.74
N MET A 401 3.86 -14.48 -23.08
CA MET A 401 3.85 -14.56 -21.62
C MET A 401 4.88 -13.60 -20.98
N HIS A 402 6.07 -13.51 -21.55
CA HIS A 402 7.08 -12.57 -21.09
C HIS A 402 6.59 -11.12 -21.22
N ASN A 403 6.03 -10.75 -22.37
CA ASN A 403 5.47 -9.42 -22.60
C ASN A 403 4.30 -9.10 -21.65
N ILE A 404 3.43 -10.06 -21.38
CA ILE A 404 2.32 -9.91 -20.42
C ILE A 404 2.86 -9.66 -19.02
N LEU A 405 3.86 -10.42 -18.60
CA LEU A 405 4.44 -10.27 -17.26
C LEU A 405 5.21 -8.97 -17.08
N GLU A 406 5.90 -8.49 -18.11
CA GLU A 406 6.53 -7.16 -18.05
C GLU A 406 5.49 -6.06 -17.79
N VAL A 407 4.33 -6.13 -18.45
CA VAL A 407 3.25 -5.17 -18.23
C VAL A 407 2.66 -5.33 -16.82
N PHE A 408 2.44 -6.56 -16.35
CA PHE A 408 1.96 -6.81 -14.99
C PHE A 408 2.96 -6.34 -13.93
N LEU A 409 4.26 -6.52 -14.16
CA LEU A 409 5.28 -5.99 -13.26
C LEU A 409 5.23 -4.46 -13.21
N GLY A 410 5.06 -3.80 -14.35
CA GLY A 410 4.85 -2.35 -14.41
C GLY A 410 3.60 -1.89 -13.64
N GLN A 411 2.50 -2.64 -13.78
CA GLN A 411 1.26 -2.38 -13.03
C GLN A 411 1.44 -2.64 -11.52
N LEU A 412 2.11 -3.74 -11.15
CA LEU A 412 2.43 -4.05 -9.75
C LEU A 412 3.28 -2.94 -9.12
N ARG A 413 4.33 -2.47 -9.81
CA ARG A 413 5.16 -1.36 -9.36
C ARG A 413 4.31 -0.11 -9.07
N GLN A 414 3.40 0.22 -9.97
CA GLN A 414 2.51 1.37 -9.81
C GLN A 414 1.52 1.18 -8.66
N LEU A 415 0.93 -0.01 -8.51
CA LEU A 415 0.03 -0.35 -7.40
C LEU A 415 0.73 -0.33 -6.04
N LEU A 416 2.00 -0.68 -5.98
CA LEU A 416 2.82 -0.57 -4.77
C LEU A 416 3.27 0.87 -4.47
N GLY A 417 3.05 1.83 -5.39
CA GLY A 417 3.34 3.25 -5.19
C GLY A 417 4.61 3.75 -5.88
N LEU A 418 5.26 2.94 -6.71
CA LEU A 418 6.42 3.39 -7.49
C LEU A 418 6.01 4.18 -8.74
N LYS A 419 6.87 5.11 -9.15
CA LYS A 419 6.86 5.71 -10.49
C LYS A 419 8.08 5.23 -11.27
N SER A 420 7.89 5.03 -12.57
CA SER A 420 8.99 4.61 -13.46
C SER A 420 9.65 5.76 -14.21
N ASP A 421 9.25 7.00 -13.94
CA ASP A 421 9.72 8.16 -14.70
C ASP A 421 10.65 9.04 -13.85
N VAL A 422 11.85 9.31 -14.36
CA VAL A 422 12.87 10.21 -13.79
C VAL A 422 12.95 11.55 -14.53
N SER A 423 11.97 11.86 -15.38
CA SER A 423 11.92 13.10 -16.17
C SER A 423 11.86 14.37 -15.32
N PHE A 424 11.57 14.23 -14.04
CA PHE A 424 11.53 15.34 -13.04
C PHE A 424 12.92 15.80 -12.57
N LEU A 425 13.99 15.04 -12.85
CA LEU A 425 15.36 15.48 -12.59
C LEU A 425 15.79 16.44 -13.70
N GLY A 426 16.01 17.67 -13.36
CA GLY A 426 16.37 18.85 -14.14
C GLY A 426 16.69 18.71 -15.64
N SER A 427 16.51 19.80 -16.39
CA SER A 427 16.73 19.83 -17.85
C SER A 427 18.22 19.81 -18.28
N PHE A 428 19.15 20.03 -17.34
CA PHE A 428 20.57 20.20 -17.63
C PHE A 428 21.29 18.87 -17.91
N VAL A 429 20.91 17.78 -17.21
CA VAL A 429 21.51 16.45 -17.36
C VAL A 429 20.45 15.46 -17.81
N LYS A 430 20.77 14.66 -18.84
CA LYS A 430 19.90 13.53 -19.21
C LYS A 430 20.13 12.38 -18.25
N PHE A 431 19.07 11.95 -17.59
CA PHE A 431 19.11 10.81 -16.68
C PHE A 431 18.58 9.55 -17.34
N LYS A 432 19.22 8.43 -17.00
CA LYS A 432 18.80 7.08 -17.32
C LYS A 432 18.65 6.30 -16.03
N LEU A 433 17.59 5.52 -15.93
CA LEU A 433 17.38 4.56 -14.85
C LEU A 433 17.81 3.17 -15.32
N LEU A 434 18.66 2.49 -14.57
CA LEU A 434 19.03 1.11 -14.87
C LEU A 434 17.95 0.14 -14.39
N PRO A 435 17.42 -0.71 -15.29
CA PRO A 435 16.47 -1.73 -14.89
C PRO A 435 17.14 -2.82 -14.06
N SER A 436 16.47 -3.28 -13.02
CA SER A 436 16.90 -4.42 -12.21
C SER A 436 16.28 -5.71 -12.75
N GLU A 437 17.06 -6.78 -12.85
CA GLU A 437 16.59 -8.12 -13.22
C GLU A 437 15.55 -8.68 -12.24
N LYS A 438 15.56 -8.19 -11.00
CA LYS A 438 14.57 -8.52 -9.97
C LYS A 438 13.29 -7.67 -10.06
N GLY A 439 13.16 -6.82 -11.07
CA GLY A 439 12.04 -5.91 -11.26
C GLY A 439 12.02 -4.68 -10.36
N PHE A 440 12.84 -4.65 -9.31
CA PHE A 440 12.97 -3.55 -8.34
C PHE A 440 14.43 -3.28 -8.05
N THR A 441 14.76 -2.01 -7.88
CA THR A 441 16.08 -1.58 -7.42
C THR A 441 16.14 -1.55 -5.89
N ASP A 442 17.36 -1.61 -5.31
CA ASP A 442 17.49 -1.62 -3.84
C ASP A 442 16.96 -0.34 -3.18
N TRP A 443 17.15 0.82 -3.80
CA TRP A 443 16.63 2.08 -3.28
C TRP A 443 15.09 2.19 -3.40
N GLU A 444 14.49 1.56 -4.42
CA GLU A 444 13.02 1.46 -4.54
C GLU A 444 12.44 0.57 -3.45
N LEU A 445 13.08 -0.57 -3.16
CA LEU A 445 12.67 -1.47 -2.08
C LEU A 445 12.75 -0.77 -0.71
N ASP A 446 13.81 0.01 -0.48
CA ASP A 446 13.92 0.80 0.75
C ASP A 446 12.80 1.84 0.86
N MET A 447 12.46 2.51 -0.24
CA MET A 447 11.37 3.49 -0.27
C MET A 447 10.02 2.81 -0.02
N LEU A 448 9.74 1.70 -0.71
CA LEU A 448 8.51 0.92 -0.49
C LEU A 448 8.39 0.46 0.96
N SER A 449 9.46 -0.09 1.53
CA SER A 449 9.47 -0.54 2.92
C SER A 449 9.10 0.60 3.88
N ARG A 450 9.67 1.80 3.70
CA ARG A 450 9.34 2.97 4.50
C ARG A 450 7.88 3.41 4.31
N GLN A 451 7.43 3.51 3.06
CA GLN A 451 6.08 3.97 2.72
C GLN A 451 5.00 3.04 3.30
N HIS A 452 5.18 1.72 3.14
CA HIS A 452 4.24 0.73 3.69
C HIS A 452 4.26 0.73 5.23
N THR A 453 5.44 0.83 5.86
CA THR A 453 5.57 0.95 7.31
C THR A 453 4.85 2.21 7.82
N CYS A 454 5.07 3.35 7.20
CA CYS A 454 4.42 4.61 7.54
C CYS A 454 2.91 4.52 7.43
N PHE A 455 2.41 3.97 6.33
CA PHE A 455 0.97 3.81 6.11
C PHE A 455 0.34 2.92 7.17
N ASN A 456 0.94 1.77 7.43
CA ASN A 456 0.40 0.81 8.40
C ASN A 456 0.42 1.37 9.84
N LEU A 457 1.48 2.05 10.23
CA LEU A 457 1.57 2.69 11.54
C LEU A 457 0.57 3.83 11.69
N HIS A 458 0.43 4.68 10.69
CA HIS A 458 -0.57 5.76 10.69
C HIS A 458 -2.00 5.22 10.74
N SER A 459 -2.30 4.20 9.92
CA SER A 459 -3.60 3.53 9.90
C SER A 459 -3.91 2.88 11.25
N THR A 460 -2.92 2.21 11.86
CA THR A 460 -3.04 1.60 13.19
C THR A 460 -3.30 2.66 14.27
N ALA A 461 -2.52 3.74 14.29
CA ALA A 461 -2.70 4.85 15.23
C ALA A 461 -4.09 5.49 15.10
N THR A 462 -4.55 5.72 13.87
CA THR A 462 -5.89 6.27 13.58
C THR A 462 -7.00 5.32 14.06
N THR A 463 -6.84 4.02 13.81
CA THR A 463 -7.81 3.00 14.24
C THR A 463 -7.87 2.90 15.76
N LEU A 464 -6.72 2.84 16.44
CA LEU A 464 -6.63 2.81 17.91
C LEU A 464 -7.23 4.07 18.54
N THR A 465 -6.97 5.25 17.97
CA THR A 465 -7.54 6.52 18.44
C THR A 465 -9.06 6.54 18.26
N SER A 466 -9.55 6.03 17.13
CA SER A 466 -10.99 5.92 16.87
C SER A 466 -11.67 4.96 17.84
N LEU A 467 -11.03 3.81 18.10
CA LEU A 467 -11.47 2.84 19.13
C LEU A 467 -11.45 3.47 20.53
N SER A 468 -10.38 4.20 20.90
CA SER A 468 -10.27 4.92 22.16
C SER A 468 -11.43 5.90 22.35
N LYS A 469 -11.74 6.70 21.33
CA LYS A 469 -12.88 7.63 21.33
C LYS A 469 -14.21 6.90 21.49
N LEU A 470 -14.41 5.79 20.76
CA LEU A 470 -15.61 4.98 20.85
C LEU A 470 -15.79 4.40 22.26
N VAL A 471 -14.75 3.84 22.83
CA VAL A 471 -14.76 3.27 24.19
C VAL A 471 -15.02 4.33 25.25
N LYS A 472 -14.44 5.54 25.08
CA LYS A 472 -14.72 6.69 25.98
C LYS A 472 -16.19 7.13 25.89
N SER A 473 -16.80 7.07 24.69
CA SER A 473 -18.20 7.47 24.46
C SER A 473 -19.23 6.44 24.95
N LEU A 474 -18.84 5.19 25.12
CA LEU A 474 -19.70 4.07 25.50
C LEU A 474 -19.36 3.55 26.91
N PRO A 475 -19.88 4.19 27.99
CA PRO A 475 -19.52 3.84 29.38
C PRO A 475 -20.00 2.44 29.80
N ARG A 476 -20.92 1.83 29.08
CA ARG A 476 -21.45 0.47 29.36
C ARG A 476 -20.82 -0.64 28.50
N MET A 477 -19.81 -0.32 27.71
CA MET A 477 -19.09 -1.32 26.91
C MET A 477 -18.18 -2.18 27.80
N ILE A 478 -18.30 -3.49 27.68
CA ILE A 478 -17.41 -4.44 28.37
C ILE A 478 -16.07 -4.47 27.66
N ILE A 479 -14.97 -4.31 28.40
CA ILE A 479 -13.61 -4.42 27.86
C ILE A 479 -12.96 -5.61 28.56
N ILE A 480 -12.66 -6.63 27.79
CA ILE A 480 -11.99 -7.85 28.27
C ILE A 480 -10.50 -7.57 28.48
N ASP A 481 -9.89 -8.19 29.50
CA ASP A 481 -8.46 -8.04 29.81
C ASP A 481 -7.51 -8.32 28.65
N GLU A 482 -7.93 -9.21 27.76
CA GLU A 482 -7.14 -9.57 26.59
C GLU A 482 -6.98 -8.39 25.61
N ILE A 483 -8.04 -7.60 25.42
CA ILE A 483 -8.00 -6.37 24.62
C ILE A 483 -7.09 -5.32 25.28
N GLY A 484 -7.18 -5.16 26.60
CA GLY A 484 -6.31 -4.25 27.35
C GLY A 484 -4.83 -4.61 27.25
N ARG A 485 -4.50 -5.89 27.31
CA ARG A 485 -3.12 -6.39 27.17
C ARG A 485 -2.58 -6.31 25.76
N GLN A 486 -3.42 -6.51 24.74
CA GLN A 486 -2.99 -6.39 23.33
C GLN A 486 -2.76 -4.93 22.93
N SER A 487 -3.60 -4.00 23.39
CA SER A 487 -3.41 -2.57 23.11
C SER A 487 -2.19 -1.97 23.80
N GLY A 488 -1.76 -2.50 24.97
CA GLY A 488 -0.52 -2.10 25.63
C GLY A 488 0.75 -2.63 24.94
N LYS A 489 0.67 -3.78 24.24
CA LYS A 489 1.84 -4.35 23.52
C LYS A 489 2.09 -3.71 22.15
N THR A 490 1.12 -3.02 21.59
CA THR A 490 1.26 -2.30 20.30
C THR A 490 1.79 -0.87 20.48
N GLY A 491 1.97 -0.42 21.74
CA GLY A 491 2.55 0.88 22.08
C GLY A 491 4.07 0.86 22.34
N ASP A 492 4.67 -0.33 22.52
CA ASP A 492 6.11 -0.55 22.59
C ASP A 492 6.66 -0.93 21.18
#